data_2a29fbba9a9f86b311f7cd2cc4d4c226
#
_entry.id   2a29fbba9a9f86b311f7cd2cc4d4c226
#
_cell.length_a   1.000
_cell.length_b   1.000
_cell.length_c   1.000
_cell.angle_alpha   90.00
_cell.angle_beta   90.00
_cell.angle_gamma   90.00
#
_symmetry.space_group_name_H-M   'P 1'
#
loop_
_entity.id
_entity.type
_entity.pdbx_description
1 polymer ?
#
loop_
_entity_poly.entity_id
_entity_poly.type
_entity_poly.pdbx_seq_one_letter_code
_entity_poly.pdbx_strand_id
1 'polypeptide(L)'
;MTAGLLCLALGITTIAIEEVYAADKKDMRAVWISTVYSADYPSTINNEDAQKEEFIEKLEQAQALGLNTVVVQVRPKGDAFYESDLNPWSAVLTGVQGVDPGYDPMAFMIRETHKRGMEFHAWMNPYRITTSGTDLSALSVDNMARKHPDWILTYNNAMYYDPANEDVQDYICDTVEEIVENYDVDAIHFDDYFYPSNYPLPEGETRDGVTADERREHVNDLIRGVYKTIKKADSSVEFGISPMGIWKNSTSDPAGSETRGTEGYYSVFGDAKTWVEKGWVDYIVPQLYWETGNAYADYETLVKWWSDVVKGTGVDLYIGHGIYKDLVAAEIVERLEVNENYNVGGSFFFSLRDLLNNRQGCADAVKAYYEEADTPPVVVPEPEPEIPVVVEKKWAYAARAKVTVNGKPVEFQTYTIDDYTYFKLRDIASAINGTNKQFMTFWDESTQSIHLVRRAPYTSAASGAVGRYSDTIATTSTAKLYCDNQRKQVSAYTINDYTYYKLRDIAKLIDMGITWNESTFTIGIETGQSYK
;
A
#
# COMPACT_ATOMS: atom_id res chain seq x y z
N MET A 1 43.91 -25.56 -60.58
CA MET A 1 43.03 -24.37 -60.50
C MET A 1 41.76 -24.77 -59.77
N THR A 2 41.68 -24.50 -58.55
CA THR A 2 40.44 -24.64 -57.74
C THR A 2 40.39 -23.50 -56.74
N ALA A 3 39.47 -22.58 -56.99
CA ALA A 3 39.24 -21.41 -56.13
C ALA A 3 38.45 -21.82 -54.87
N GLY A 4 39.05 -21.57 -53.71
CA GLY A 4 38.37 -21.74 -52.45
C GLY A 4 37.57 -20.50 -52.08
N LEU A 5 36.27 -20.68 -51.87
CA LEU A 5 35.38 -19.66 -51.33
C LEU A 5 35.50 -19.65 -49.77
N LEU A 6 35.92 -18.53 -49.22
CA LEU A 6 35.96 -18.28 -47.77
C LEU A 6 34.61 -17.68 -47.37
N CYS A 7 33.75 -18.48 -46.71
CA CYS A 7 32.53 -17.96 -46.06
C CYS A 7 32.88 -17.42 -44.68
N LEU A 8 32.81 -16.08 -44.49
CA LEU A 8 32.79 -15.45 -43.18
C LEU A 8 31.39 -15.64 -42.56
N ALA A 9 31.32 -16.43 -41.49
CA ALA A 9 30.13 -16.51 -40.63
C ALA A 9 30.18 -15.37 -39.64
N LEU A 10 29.33 -14.35 -39.77
CA LEU A 10 29.03 -13.40 -38.72
C LEU A 10 28.19 -14.11 -37.65
N GLY A 11 28.79 -14.37 -36.53
CA GLY A 11 28.07 -14.82 -35.34
C GLY A 11 27.28 -13.64 -34.75
N ILE A 12 25.97 -13.66 -34.91
CA ILE A 12 25.05 -12.81 -34.16
C ILE A 12 24.86 -13.49 -32.82
N THR A 13 25.53 -12.98 -31.79
CA THR A 13 25.22 -13.32 -30.39
C THR A 13 23.93 -12.59 -30.01
N THR A 14 22.82 -13.31 -30.05
CA THR A 14 21.58 -12.90 -29.35
C THR A 14 21.86 -12.91 -27.87
N ILE A 15 22.01 -11.73 -27.29
CA ILE A 15 21.92 -11.56 -25.85
C ILE A 15 20.44 -11.75 -25.51
N ALA A 16 20.10 -12.90 -24.91
CA ALA A 16 18.82 -13.09 -24.28
C ALA A 16 18.79 -12.12 -23.09
N ILE A 17 18.00 -11.05 -23.18
CA ILE A 17 17.57 -10.27 -22.04
C ILE A 17 16.59 -11.20 -21.32
N GLU A 18 17.03 -11.85 -20.25
CA GLU A 18 16.12 -12.39 -19.25
C GLU A 18 15.39 -11.17 -18.66
N GLU A 19 14.16 -10.93 -19.11
CA GLU A 19 13.19 -10.18 -18.32
C GLU A 19 13.01 -10.96 -17.03
N VAL A 20 13.71 -10.52 -15.98
CA VAL A 20 13.35 -10.88 -14.62
C VAL A 20 11.97 -10.24 -14.41
N TYR A 21 10.91 -11.01 -14.65
CA TYR A 21 9.62 -10.68 -14.09
C TYR A 21 9.83 -10.61 -12.59
N ALA A 22 9.92 -9.40 -12.03
CA ALA A 22 9.62 -9.19 -10.63
C ALA A 22 8.20 -9.78 -10.47
N ALA A 23 8.06 -10.84 -9.68
CA ALA A 23 6.75 -11.31 -9.26
C ALA A 23 5.99 -10.07 -8.79
N ASP A 24 4.77 -9.87 -9.28
CA ASP A 24 3.94 -8.74 -8.87
C ASP A 24 3.90 -8.74 -7.35
N LYS A 25 4.51 -7.72 -6.75
CA LYS A 25 4.62 -7.60 -5.30
C LYS A 25 3.19 -7.42 -4.77
N LYS A 26 2.73 -8.35 -3.95
CA LYS A 26 1.40 -8.29 -3.34
C LYS A 26 1.30 -7.00 -2.53
N ASP A 27 0.42 -6.10 -2.89
CA ASP A 27 0.20 -4.83 -2.19
C ASP A 27 -0.88 -5.04 -1.12
N MET A 28 -0.49 -5.56 0.04
CA MET A 28 -1.37 -5.87 1.15
C MET A 28 -1.66 -4.63 1.99
N ARG A 29 -2.91 -4.18 2.00
CA ARG A 29 -3.40 -3.03 2.74
C ARG A 29 -4.48 -3.48 3.70
N ALA A 30 -4.06 -4.05 4.83
CA ALA A 30 -4.93 -4.80 5.72
C ALA A 30 -5.25 -4.06 7.02
N VAL A 31 -6.40 -4.37 7.61
CA VAL A 31 -6.77 -3.88 8.94
C VAL A 31 -7.31 -5.00 9.80
N TRP A 32 -6.87 -5.06 11.07
CA TRP A 32 -7.44 -5.98 12.05
C TRP A 32 -8.76 -5.47 12.61
N ILE A 33 -9.73 -6.39 12.68
CA ILE A 33 -11.03 -6.20 13.31
C ILE A 33 -11.14 -7.15 14.49
N SER A 34 -10.87 -6.63 15.70
CA SER A 34 -10.90 -7.39 16.94
C SER A 34 -12.33 -7.54 17.47
N THR A 35 -12.72 -8.77 17.77
CA THR A 35 -14.05 -9.08 18.33
C THR A 35 -14.01 -9.34 19.83
N VAL A 36 -12.83 -9.67 20.38
CA VAL A 36 -12.68 -9.83 21.83
C VAL A 36 -13.07 -8.52 22.54
N TYR A 37 -13.91 -8.61 23.55
CA TYR A 37 -14.50 -7.45 24.25
C TYR A 37 -15.32 -6.50 23.34
N SER A 38 -15.76 -6.93 22.18
CA SER A 38 -16.36 -6.06 21.16
C SER A 38 -15.49 -4.84 20.86
N ALA A 39 -14.16 -5.03 20.79
CA ALA A 39 -13.23 -3.90 20.70
C ALA A 39 -13.42 -3.10 19.41
N ASP A 40 -13.59 -3.79 18.28
CA ASP A 40 -13.90 -3.17 16.99
C ASP A 40 -15.29 -3.58 16.48
N TYR A 41 -15.76 -4.81 16.78
CA TYR A 41 -17.01 -5.39 16.27
C TYR A 41 -17.44 -6.60 17.13
N PRO A 42 -18.76 -6.89 17.26
CA PRO A 42 -19.87 -5.98 17.03
C PRO A 42 -20.12 -5.05 18.23
N SER A 43 -20.70 -3.88 17.99
CA SER A 43 -21.08 -2.93 19.05
C SER A 43 -22.38 -3.30 19.76
N THR A 44 -23.21 -4.13 19.10
CA THR A 44 -24.50 -4.59 19.62
C THR A 44 -24.53 -6.10 19.72
N ILE A 45 -25.15 -6.62 20.78
CA ILE A 45 -25.35 -8.05 20.99
C ILE A 45 -26.81 -8.44 20.68
N ASN A 46 -27.00 -9.69 20.26
CA ASN A 46 -28.32 -10.29 20.01
C ASN A 46 -29.22 -9.46 19.07
N ASN A 47 -28.62 -8.90 18.02
CA ASN A 47 -29.32 -8.12 17.01
C ASN A 47 -28.63 -8.32 15.64
N GLU A 48 -29.12 -9.30 14.88
CA GLU A 48 -28.60 -9.70 13.56
C GLU A 48 -28.51 -8.52 12.58
N ASP A 49 -29.60 -7.76 12.42
CA ASP A 49 -29.66 -6.67 11.45
C ASP A 49 -28.63 -5.57 11.79
N ALA A 50 -28.54 -5.18 13.06
CA ALA A 50 -27.59 -4.17 13.50
C ALA A 50 -26.12 -4.64 13.35
N GLN A 51 -25.84 -5.91 13.62
CA GLN A 51 -24.50 -6.48 13.43
C GLN A 51 -24.12 -6.50 11.94
N LYS A 52 -25.05 -6.87 11.07
CA LYS A 52 -24.84 -6.88 9.62
C LYS A 52 -24.64 -5.47 9.06
N GLU A 53 -25.48 -4.51 9.44
CA GLU A 53 -25.35 -3.11 9.03
C GLU A 53 -24.02 -2.51 9.48
N GLU A 54 -23.64 -2.72 10.74
CA GLU A 54 -22.37 -2.25 11.28
C GLU A 54 -21.16 -2.80 10.51
N PHE A 55 -21.17 -4.11 10.18
CA PHE A 55 -20.06 -4.71 9.43
C PHE A 55 -19.94 -4.13 8.01
N ILE A 56 -21.08 -3.96 7.31
CA ILE A 56 -21.13 -3.32 6.00
C ILE A 56 -20.56 -1.91 6.05
N GLU A 57 -20.99 -1.09 7.02
CA GLU A 57 -20.51 0.27 7.19
C GLU A 57 -18.99 0.31 7.42
N LYS A 58 -18.46 -0.57 8.27
CA LYS A 58 -17.04 -0.69 8.54
C LYS A 58 -16.24 -1.10 7.30
N LEU A 59 -16.74 -2.03 6.48
CA LEU A 59 -16.12 -2.41 5.21
C LEU A 59 -16.07 -1.23 4.22
N GLU A 60 -17.17 -0.49 4.10
CA GLU A 60 -17.24 0.67 3.20
C GLU A 60 -16.26 1.77 3.62
N GLN A 61 -16.15 2.00 4.93
CA GLN A 61 -15.18 2.95 5.48
C GLN A 61 -13.73 2.48 5.25
N ALA A 62 -13.44 1.20 5.47
CA ALA A 62 -12.12 0.62 5.22
C ALA A 62 -11.74 0.72 3.73
N GLN A 63 -12.65 0.35 2.83
CA GLN A 63 -12.44 0.46 1.37
C GLN A 63 -12.22 1.91 0.93
N ALA A 64 -12.93 2.87 1.52
CA ALA A 64 -12.78 4.30 1.23
C ALA A 64 -11.42 4.87 1.66
N LEU A 65 -10.68 4.17 2.52
CA LEU A 65 -9.31 4.48 2.91
C LEU A 65 -8.26 3.80 2.01
N GLY A 66 -8.68 3.08 0.97
CA GLY A 66 -7.78 2.36 0.08
C GLY A 66 -7.34 0.98 0.60
N LEU A 67 -7.99 0.45 1.65
CA LEU A 67 -7.69 -0.89 2.16
C LEU A 67 -8.31 -1.97 1.26
N ASN A 68 -7.62 -3.10 1.13
CA ASN A 68 -8.04 -4.23 0.30
C ASN A 68 -8.21 -5.55 1.07
N THR A 69 -7.93 -5.57 2.37
CA THR A 69 -7.98 -6.78 3.19
C THR A 69 -8.49 -6.47 4.60
N VAL A 70 -9.38 -7.33 5.11
CA VAL A 70 -9.80 -7.31 6.51
C VAL A 70 -9.39 -8.60 7.21
N VAL A 71 -8.81 -8.46 8.40
CA VAL A 71 -8.35 -9.57 9.25
C VAL A 71 -9.28 -9.64 10.46
N VAL A 72 -10.32 -10.47 10.36
CA VAL A 72 -11.42 -10.50 11.34
C VAL A 72 -11.20 -11.58 12.37
N GLN A 73 -11.26 -11.22 13.65
CA GLN A 73 -11.11 -12.17 14.74
C GLN A 73 -12.37 -13.05 14.88
N VAL A 74 -12.37 -14.22 14.21
CA VAL A 74 -13.50 -15.16 14.16
C VAL A 74 -13.48 -16.19 15.28
N ARG A 75 -12.33 -16.37 15.94
CA ARG A 75 -12.16 -17.23 17.12
C ARG A 75 -11.36 -16.50 18.20
N PRO A 76 -12.00 -15.56 18.94
CA PRO A 76 -11.30 -14.75 19.96
C PRO A 76 -10.89 -15.55 21.20
N LYS A 77 -11.60 -16.64 21.46
CA LYS A 77 -11.43 -17.56 22.60
C LYS A 77 -11.67 -18.99 22.12
N GLY A 78 -11.99 -19.94 23.00
CA GLY A 78 -12.49 -21.27 22.60
C GLY A 78 -13.96 -21.22 22.15
N ASP A 79 -14.33 -20.28 21.28
CA ASP A 79 -15.66 -20.04 20.74
C ASP A 79 -15.59 -19.47 19.32
N ALA A 80 -16.68 -19.48 18.55
CA ALA A 80 -16.70 -19.20 17.13
C ALA A 80 -17.70 -18.12 16.72
N PHE A 81 -17.37 -17.37 15.65
CA PHE A 81 -18.24 -16.47 14.91
C PHE A 81 -18.82 -17.12 13.64
N TYR A 82 -18.82 -18.45 13.59
CA TYR A 82 -19.26 -19.26 12.46
C TYR A 82 -19.93 -20.54 12.96
N GLU A 83 -20.70 -21.17 12.09
CA GLU A 83 -21.28 -22.48 12.41
C GLU A 83 -20.17 -23.52 12.52
N SER A 84 -20.01 -24.12 13.69
CA SER A 84 -18.93 -25.04 14.02
C SER A 84 -19.45 -26.24 14.80
N ASP A 85 -18.98 -27.43 14.39
CA ASP A 85 -19.20 -28.67 15.14
C ASP A 85 -18.26 -28.80 16.34
N LEU A 86 -17.17 -28.02 16.36
CA LEU A 86 -16.09 -28.11 17.34
C LEU A 86 -16.15 -27.02 18.41
N ASN A 87 -16.62 -25.83 18.06
CA ASN A 87 -16.59 -24.63 18.90
C ASN A 87 -18.02 -24.10 19.14
N PRO A 88 -18.39 -23.72 20.38
CA PRO A 88 -19.68 -23.08 20.64
C PRO A 88 -19.70 -21.66 20.06
N TRP A 89 -20.89 -21.16 19.74
CA TRP A 89 -21.08 -19.76 19.35
C TRP A 89 -20.49 -18.78 20.37
N SER A 90 -19.86 -17.74 19.90
CA SER A 90 -19.23 -16.75 20.76
C SER A 90 -20.27 -15.93 21.54
N ALA A 91 -20.00 -15.74 22.83
CA ALA A 91 -20.81 -14.87 23.68
C ALA A 91 -20.84 -13.41 23.19
N VAL A 92 -19.90 -12.98 22.37
CA VAL A 92 -19.85 -11.63 21.80
C VAL A 92 -21.03 -11.36 20.88
N LEU A 93 -21.56 -12.40 20.24
CA LEU A 93 -22.71 -12.28 19.31
C LEU A 93 -24.05 -12.10 20.03
N THR A 94 -24.27 -12.87 21.10
CA THR A 94 -25.59 -12.98 21.75
C THR A 94 -25.59 -12.59 23.24
N GLY A 95 -24.42 -12.40 23.83
CA GLY A 95 -24.22 -12.19 25.26
C GLY A 95 -24.01 -13.48 26.05
N VAL A 96 -24.26 -14.66 25.45
CA VAL A 96 -24.12 -15.97 26.11
C VAL A 96 -23.44 -16.96 25.16
N GLN A 97 -22.34 -17.56 25.61
CA GLN A 97 -21.61 -18.56 24.82
C GLN A 97 -22.49 -19.79 24.52
N GLY A 98 -22.48 -20.24 23.29
CA GLY A 98 -23.25 -21.40 22.81
C GLY A 98 -24.67 -21.10 22.38
N VAL A 99 -25.12 -19.85 22.51
CA VAL A 99 -26.45 -19.44 21.98
C VAL A 99 -26.30 -19.05 20.51
N ASP A 100 -27.08 -19.71 19.67
CA ASP A 100 -27.14 -19.46 18.24
C ASP A 100 -27.60 -18.01 17.95
N PRO A 101 -26.85 -17.21 17.18
CA PRO A 101 -27.25 -15.86 16.82
C PRO A 101 -28.38 -15.80 15.76
N GLY A 102 -28.79 -16.92 15.19
CA GLY A 102 -29.82 -17.02 14.16
C GLY A 102 -29.34 -16.82 12.74
N TYR A 103 -28.05 -16.61 12.54
CA TYR A 103 -27.37 -16.47 11.25
C TYR A 103 -25.92 -16.90 11.36
N ASP A 104 -25.24 -17.13 10.24
CA ASP A 104 -23.81 -17.34 10.21
C ASP A 104 -23.06 -16.02 9.95
N PRO A 105 -22.44 -15.43 11.00
CA PRO A 105 -21.73 -14.16 10.87
C PRO A 105 -20.55 -14.22 9.91
N MET A 106 -19.73 -15.28 9.96
CA MET A 106 -18.53 -15.39 9.13
C MET A 106 -18.88 -15.57 7.65
N ALA A 107 -19.85 -16.43 7.32
CA ALA A 107 -20.34 -16.56 5.96
C ALA A 107 -20.91 -15.24 5.40
N PHE A 108 -21.58 -14.45 6.25
CA PHE A 108 -22.04 -13.12 5.89
C PHE A 108 -20.86 -12.16 5.65
N MET A 109 -19.88 -12.13 6.57
CA MET A 109 -18.72 -11.23 6.50
C MET A 109 -17.86 -11.51 5.27
N ILE A 110 -17.55 -12.76 4.97
CA ILE A 110 -16.81 -13.18 3.77
C ILE A 110 -17.51 -12.69 2.50
N ARG A 111 -18.79 -12.98 2.36
CA ARG A 111 -19.57 -12.57 1.17
C ARG A 111 -19.57 -11.06 0.96
N GLU A 112 -19.75 -10.27 2.02
CA GLU A 112 -19.78 -8.81 1.90
C GLU A 112 -18.38 -8.23 1.63
N THR A 113 -17.32 -8.88 2.12
CA THR A 113 -15.94 -8.53 1.85
C THR A 113 -15.57 -8.80 0.39
N HIS A 114 -15.81 -10.02 -0.11
CA HIS A 114 -15.53 -10.40 -1.49
C HIS A 114 -16.37 -9.61 -2.52
N LYS A 115 -17.62 -9.27 -2.19
CA LYS A 115 -18.46 -8.41 -3.02
C LYS A 115 -17.83 -7.03 -3.28
N ARG A 116 -16.93 -6.59 -2.42
CA ARG A 116 -16.19 -5.32 -2.54
C ARG A 116 -14.78 -5.51 -3.14
N GLY A 117 -14.42 -6.73 -3.55
CA GLY A 117 -13.10 -7.07 -4.09
C GLY A 117 -12.01 -7.03 -3.04
N MET A 118 -12.35 -7.22 -1.76
CA MET A 118 -11.42 -7.27 -0.64
C MET A 118 -11.18 -8.71 -0.20
N GLU A 119 -9.99 -8.99 0.37
CA GLU A 119 -9.67 -10.29 0.98
C GLU A 119 -10.19 -10.37 2.43
N PHE A 120 -10.61 -11.58 2.84
CA PHE A 120 -11.05 -11.91 4.20
C PHE A 120 -10.10 -12.90 4.85
N HIS A 121 -9.31 -12.46 5.82
CA HIS A 121 -8.45 -13.33 6.62
C HIS A 121 -9.13 -13.70 7.94
N ALA A 122 -9.32 -14.99 8.18
CA ALA A 122 -9.91 -15.50 9.41
C ALA A 122 -8.88 -15.50 10.54
N TRP A 123 -8.96 -14.53 11.45
CA TRP A 123 -8.05 -14.44 12.59
C TRP A 123 -8.54 -15.29 13.75
N MET A 124 -7.69 -16.18 14.21
CA MET A 124 -7.89 -17.06 15.34
C MET A 124 -6.84 -16.80 16.43
N ASN A 125 -7.29 -16.78 17.69
CA ASN A 125 -6.38 -17.00 18.81
C ASN A 125 -6.39 -18.51 19.16
N PRO A 126 -5.28 -19.23 18.97
CA PRO A 126 -5.31 -20.69 19.06
C PRO A 126 -5.55 -21.22 20.48
N TYR A 127 -5.00 -20.59 21.51
CA TYR A 127 -4.97 -21.19 22.85
C TYR A 127 -5.85 -20.52 23.88
N ARG A 128 -6.35 -19.30 23.67
CA ARG A 128 -7.14 -18.59 24.66
C ARG A 128 -8.50 -19.22 24.87
N ILE A 129 -8.83 -19.59 26.13
CA ILE A 129 -10.16 -20.04 26.55
C ILE A 129 -10.93 -18.90 27.19
N THR A 130 -10.30 -18.17 28.13
CA THR A 130 -10.88 -17.01 28.79
C THR A 130 -9.92 -15.83 28.79
N THR A 131 -10.45 -14.62 28.87
CA THR A 131 -9.66 -13.41 29.13
C THR A 131 -9.48 -13.13 30.62
N SER A 132 -10.38 -13.67 31.45
CA SER A 132 -10.33 -13.66 32.91
C SER A 132 -11.31 -14.70 33.44
N GLY A 133 -11.04 -15.20 34.65
CA GLY A 133 -11.84 -16.22 35.33
C GLY A 133 -11.45 -17.64 34.94
N THR A 134 -11.60 -18.54 35.91
CA THR A 134 -11.22 -19.96 35.83
C THR A 134 -12.37 -20.90 36.15
N ASP A 135 -13.61 -20.37 36.15
CA ASP A 135 -14.81 -21.16 36.40
C ASP A 135 -15.29 -21.82 35.10
N LEU A 136 -15.05 -23.12 34.99
CA LEU A 136 -15.51 -23.93 33.85
C LEU A 136 -17.03 -23.95 33.69
N SER A 137 -17.78 -23.75 34.76
CA SER A 137 -19.26 -23.76 34.70
C SER A 137 -19.80 -22.53 33.96
N ALA A 138 -18.99 -21.48 33.82
CA ALA A 138 -19.34 -20.27 33.06
C ALA A 138 -19.21 -20.48 31.54
N LEU A 139 -18.52 -21.52 31.10
CA LEU A 139 -18.43 -21.86 29.68
C LEU A 139 -19.65 -22.66 29.22
N SER A 140 -19.96 -22.60 27.92
CA SER A 140 -20.97 -23.49 27.30
C SER A 140 -20.66 -24.95 27.59
N VAL A 141 -21.70 -25.78 27.69
CA VAL A 141 -21.57 -27.23 27.84
C VAL A 141 -20.84 -27.87 26.63
N ASP A 142 -20.89 -27.19 25.49
CA ASP A 142 -20.25 -27.63 24.25
C ASP A 142 -18.80 -27.18 24.11
N ASN A 143 -18.33 -26.31 24.99
CA ASN A 143 -16.93 -25.84 24.97
C ASN A 143 -15.97 -26.98 25.28
N MET A 144 -14.95 -27.18 24.43
CA MET A 144 -13.99 -28.27 24.57
C MET A 144 -13.20 -28.19 25.90
N ALA A 145 -12.90 -27.02 26.39
CA ALA A 145 -12.27 -26.86 27.70
C ALA A 145 -13.16 -27.38 28.85
N ARG A 146 -14.48 -27.28 28.71
CA ARG A 146 -15.42 -27.84 29.70
C ARG A 146 -15.57 -29.37 29.57
N LYS A 147 -15.47 -29.91 28.34
CA LYS A 147 -15.48 -31.34 28.04
C LYS A 147 -14.17 -32.02 28.47
N HIS A 148 -13.05 -31.32 28.32
CA HIS A 148 -11.69 -31.78 28.58
C HIS A 148 -10.95 -30.86 29.57
N PRO A 149 -11.25 -30.91 30.87
CA PRO A 149 -10.56 -30.09 31.88
C PRO A 149 -9.06 -30.36 31.99
N ASP A 150 -8.61 -31.52 31.54
CA ASP A 150 -7.22 -31.93 31.46
C ASP A 150 -6.40 -31.26 30.34
N TRP A 151 -7.08 -30.54 29.41
CA TRP A 151 -6.46 -29.75 28.34
C TRP A 151 -6.11 -28.32 28.79
N ILE A 152 -6.37 -27.96 30.06
CA ILE A 152 -6.36 -26.57 30.51
C ILE A 152 -5.09 -26.25 31.29
N LEU A 153 -4.41 -25.22 30.83
CA LEU A 153 -3.39 -24.49 31.56
C LEU A 153 -4.00 -23.21 32.15
N THR A 154 -3.82 -23.02 33.45
CA THR A 154 -4.32 -21.82 34.17
C THR A 154 -3.16 -20.91 34.54
N TYR A 155 -3.26 -19.64 34.17
CA TYR A 155 -2.26 -18.63 34.53
C TYR A 155 -2.89 -17.24 34.62
N ASN A 156 -2.45 -16.44 35.61
CA ASN A 156 -2.93 -15.05 35.80
C ASN A 156 -4.46 -14.90 35.79
N ASN A 157 -5.18 -15.81 36.49
CA ASN A 157 -6.62 -15.84 36.55
C ASN A 157 -7.33 -15.96 35.17
N ALA A 158 -6.70 -16.63 34.22
CA ALA A 158 -7.28 -16.97 32.92
C ALA A 158 -6.97 -18.43 32.57
N MET A 159 -7.76 -18.99 31.66
CA MET A 159 -7.60 -20.34 31.13
C MET A 159 -7.11 -20.31 29.70
N TYR A 160 -6.22 -21.23 29.40
CA TYR A 160 -5.64 -21.47 28.06
C TYR A 160 -5.67 -22.96 27.77
N TYR A 161 -5.81 -23.35 26.52
CA TYR A 161 -5.47 -24.70 26.09
C TYR A 161 -3.97 -24.91 26.28
N ASP A 162 -3.56 -26.06 26.78
CA ASP A 162 -2.14 -26.37 27.02
C ASP A 162 -1.41 -26.68 25.71
N PRO A 163 -0.45 -25.84 25.29
CA PRO A 163 0.29 -26.09 24.06
C PRO A 163 1.11 -27.41 24.05
N ALA A 164 1.40 -27.97 25.22
CA ALA A 164 2.11 -29.25 25.37
C ALA A 164 1.22 -30.47 25.10
N ASN A 165 -0.09 -30.31 25.03
CA ASN A 165 -1.04 -31.38 24.85
C ASN A 165 -1.27 -31.64 23.35
N GLU A 166 -0.93 -32.86 22.88
CA GLU A 166 -1.09 -33.27 21.47
C GLU A 166 -2.57 -33.24 21.02
N ASP A 167 -3.52 -33.66 21.89
CA ASP A 167 -4.95 -33.59 21.58
C ASP A 167 -5.44 -32.16 21.39
N VAL A 168 -4.82 -31.18 22.08
CA VAL A 168 -5.10 -29.75 21.89
C VAL A 168 -4.58 -29.28 20.53
N GLN A 169 -3.38 -29.73 20.13
CA GLN A 169 -2.83 -29.38 18.83
C GLN A 169 -3.70 -29.94 17.70
N ASP A 170 -4.13 -31.19 17.83
CA ASP A 170 -5.05 -31.84 16.88
C ASP A 170 -6.38 -31.08 16.82
N TYR A 171 -6.99 -30.74 17.95
CA TYR A 171 -8.23 -29.95 18.02
C TYR A 171 -8.10 -28.58 17.33
N ILE A 172 -6.96 -27.90 17.48
CA ILE A 172 -6.75 -26.61 16.78
C ILE A 172 -6.59 -26.84 15.28
N CYS A 173 -5.87 -27.89 14.85
CA CYS A 173 -5.76 -28.26 13.45
C CYS A 173 -7.13 -28.60 12.84
N ASP A 174 -7.95 -29.39 13.55
CA ASP A 174 -9.31 -29.75 13.12
C ASP A 174 -10.19 -28.49 13.00
N THR A 175 -10.07 -27.54 13.94
CA THR A 175 -10.79 -26.26 13.88
C THR A 175 -10.39 -25.42 12.64
N VAL A 176 -9.11 -25.45 12.26
CA VAL A 176 -8.64 -24.78 11.04
C VAL A 176 -9.12 -25.52 9.79
N GLU A 177 -9.07 -26.87 9.77
CA GLU A 177 -9.59 -27.68 8.66
C GLU A 177 -11.08 -27.40 8.45
N GLU A 178 -11.88 -27.34 9.53
CA GLU A 178 -13.31 -26.99 9.50
C GLU A 178 -13.56 -25.62 8.81
N ILE A 179 -12.76 -24.60 9.13
CA ILE A 179 -12.91 -23.29 8.49
C ILE A 179 -12.56 -23.35 7.01
N VAL A 180 -11.41 -23.94 6.67
CA VAL A 180 -10.93 -23.98 5.28
C VAL A 180 -11.83 -24.83 4.38
N GLU A 181 -12.44 -25.91 4.90
CA GLU A 181 -13.32 -26.77 4.13
C GLU A 181 -14.74 -26.17 3.92
N ASN A 182 -15.21 -25.33 4.87
CA ASN A 182 -16.59 -24.85 4.85
C ASN A 182 -16.75 -23.39 4.43
N TYR A 183 -15.66 -22.60 4.41
CA TYR A 183 -15.72 -21.17 4.17
C TYR A 183 -14.67 -20.72 3.15
N ASP A 184 -15.06 -19.81 2.26
CA ASP A 184 -14.22 -19.22 1.22
C ASP A 184 -13.33 -18.12 1.81
N VAL A 185 -12.44 -18.51 2.73
CA VAL A 185 -11.47 -17.58 3.34
C VAL A 185 -10.21 -17.46 2.47
N ASP A 186 -9.64 -16.27 2.37
CA ASP A 186 -8.39 -16.06 1.62
C ASP A 186 -7.17 -16.50 2.46
N ALA A 187 -7.25 -16.36 3.79
CA ALA A 187 -6.21 -16.80 4.70
C ALA A 187 -6.73 -17.16 6.10
N ILE A 188 -5.95 -18.02 6.78
CA ILE A 188 -5.99 -18.19 8.24
C ILE A 188 -4.90 -17.31 8.83
N HIS A 189 -5.23 -16.56 9.89
CA HIS A 189 -4.28 -15.67 10.56
C HIS A 189 -4.21 -15.95 12.06
N PHE A 190 -3.00 -16.16 12.60
CA PHE A 190 -2.75 -16.25 14.04
C PHE A 190 -2.08 -14.96 14.55
N ASP A 191 -2.38 -14.59 15.80
CA ASP A 191 -1.70 -13.50 16.51
C ASP A 191 -0.42 -13.99 17.25
N ASP A 192 0.01 -13.24 18.27
CA ASP A 192 1.20 -13.53 19.08
C ASP A 192 0.91 -14.27 20.39
N TYR A 193 -0.33 -14.74 20.60
CA TYR A 193 -0.72 -15.40 21.84
C TYR A 193 -0.57 -16.92 21.74
N PHE A 194 0.64 -17.40 22.06
CA PHE A 194 0.95 -18.84 22.18
C PHE A 194 0.89 -19.27 23.65
N TYR A 195 2.03 -19.54 24.32
CA TYR A 195 2.01 -19.62 25.79
C TYR A 195 1.62 -18.25 26.38
N PRO A 196 1.00 -18.23 27.59
CA PRO A 196 0.79 -16.96 28.29
C PRO A 196 2.11 -16.20 28.46
N SER A 197 2.08 -14.88 28.23
CA SER A 197 3.29 -14.06 28.32
C SER A 197 4.00 -14.23 29.66
N ASN A 198 5.28 -14.54 29.61
CA ASN A 198 6.14 -14.81 30.78
C ASN A 198 5.63 -15.97 31.64
N TYR A 199 5.02 -16.99 31.03
CA TYR A 199 4.63 -18.20 31.73
C TYR A 199 5.83 -18.84 32.43
N PRO A 200 5.79 -19.07 33.77
CA PRO A 200 6.96 -19.41 34.53
C PRO A 200 7.56 -20.76 34.11
N LEU A 201 8.87 -20.82 34.09
CA LEU A 201 9.61 -22.07 34.00
C LEU A 201 9.64 -22.76 35.35
N PRO A 202 9.87 -24.10 35.40
CA PRO A 202 10.10 -24.81 36.65
C PRO A 202 11.25 -24.20 37.45
N GLU A 203 11.21 -24.39 38.77
CA GLU A 203 12.26 -23.90 39.67
C GLU A 203 13.65 -24.45 39.29
N GLY A 204 14.60 -23.54 39.10
CA GLY A 204 15.97 -23.84 38.70
C GLY A 204 16.20 -23.93 37.19
N GLU A 205 15.16 -23.91 36.38
CA GLU A 205 15.26 -23.86 34.93
C GLU A 205 15.53 -22.42 34.40
N THR A 206 16.21 -22.34 33.26
CA THR A 206 16.53 -21.08 32.60
C THR A 206 15.77 -20.93 31.27
N ARG A 207 15.69 -19.72 30.76
CA ARG A 207 15.04 -19.44 29.47
C ARG A 207 15.73 -20.11 28.25
N ASP A 208 16.94 -20.59 28.43
CA ASP A 208 17.72 -21.35 27.44
C ASP A 208 17.89 -22.84 27.87
N GLY A 209 17.03 -23.32 28.77
CA GLY A 209 17.02 -24.68 29.26
C GLY A 209 16.07 -25.59 28.49
N VAL A 210 16.12 -26.91 28.85
CA VAL A 210 15.37 -27.96 28.15
C VAL A 210 13.87 -27.70 28.12
N THR A 211 13.26 -27.32 29.26
CA THR A 211 11.82 -27.04 29.32
C THR A 211 11.41 -25.87 28.42
N ALA A 212 12.27 -24.86 28.32
CA ALA A 212 11.98 -23.70 27.44
C ALA A 212 12.10 -24.11 25.96
N ASP A 213 13.05 -24.99 25.61
CA ASP A 213 13.17 -25.55 24.25
C ASP A 213 11.97 -26.43 23.91
N GLU A 214 11.54 -27.31 24.83
CA GLU A 214 10.34 -28.13 24.66
C GLU A 214 9.10 -27.30 24.41
N ARG A 215 8.90 -26.19 25.16
CA ARG A 215 7.76 -25.27 24.92
C ARG A 215 7.79 -24.64 23.54
N ARG A 216 8.96 -24.27 23.03
CA ARG A 216 9.10 -23.76 21.65
C ARG A 216 8.78 -24.82 20.62
N GLU A 217 9.21 -26.08 20.86
CA GLU A 217 8.86 -27.15 19.96
C GLU A 217 7.36 -27.46 19.95
N HIS A 218 6.65 -27.40 21.10
CA HIS A 218 5.19 -27.53 21.12
C HIS A 218 4.50 -26.46 20.24
N VAL A 219 4.97 -25.20 20.30
CA VAL A 219 4.45 -24.15 19.42
C VAL A 219 4.82 -24.40 17.96
N ASN A 220 6.07 -24.80 17.69
CA ASN A 220 6.55 -25.14 16.35
C ASN A 220 5.74 -26.29 15.73
N ASP A 221 5.41 -27.31 16.53
CA ASP A 221 4.61 -28.46 16.10
C ASP A 221 3.21 -28.04 15.69
N LEU A 222 2.55 -27.18 16.47
CA LEU A 222 1.26 -26.61 16.08
C LEU A 222 1.36 -25.82 14.77
N ILE A 223 2.30 -24.88 14.66
CA ILE A 223 2.41 -24.03 13.47
C ILE A 223 2.66 -24.89 12.22
N ARG A 224 3.56 -25.87 12.32
CA ARG A 224 3.82 -26.83 11.24
C ARG A 224 2.61 -27.69 10.92
N GLY A 225 1.84 -28.11 11.95
CA GLY A 225 0.61 -28.90 11.82
C GLY A 225 -0.46 -28.11 11.07
N VAL A 226 -0.76 -26.89 11.51
CA VAL A 226 -1.74 -25.98 10.92
C VAL A 226 -1.40 -25.68 9.45
N TYR A 227 -0.14 -25.35 9.15
CA TYR A 227 0.28 -25.11 7.76
C TYR A 227 -0.01 -26.32 6.86
N LYS A 228 0.35 -27.53 7.31
CA LYS A 228 0.09 -28.76 6.54
C LYS A 228 -1.40 -29.03 6.38
N THR A 229 -2.19 -28.78 7.42
CA THR A 229 -3.65 -28.95 7.41
C THR A 229 -4.27 -28.04 6.37
N ILE A 230 -3.95 -26.73 6.39
CA ILE A 230 -4.44 -25.77 5.41
C ILE A 230 -4.07 -26.20 3.99
N LYS A 231 -2.78 -26.46 3.72
CA LYS A 231 -2.32 -26.81 2.38
C LYS A 231 -2.85 -28.14 1.86
N LYS A 232 -3.28 -29.02 2.74
CA LYS A 232 -3.96 -30.28 2.40
C LYS A 232 -5.44 -30.05 2.07
N ALA A 233 -6.14 -29.21 2.85
CA ALA A 233 -7.56 -28.90 2.66
C ALA A 233 -7.76 -28.01 1.43
N ASP A 234 -7.07 -26.87 1.36
CA ASP A 234 -7.00 -25.99 0.19
C ASP A 234 -5.65 -25.30 0.12
N SER A 235 -4.89 -25.58 -0.92
CA SER A 235 -3.54 -25.02 -1.11
C SER A 235 -3.53 -23.54 -1.49
N SER A 236 -4.67 -22.98 -1.90
CA SER A 236 -4.82 -21.55 -2.23
C SER A 236 -5.01 -20.67 -1.00
N VAL A 237 -5.52 -21.21 0.11
CA VAL A 237 -5.66 -20.51 1.37
C VAL A 237 -4.30 -20.24 1.99
N GLU A 238 -4.00 -18.99 2.31
CA GLU A 238 -2.73 -18.61 2.94
C GLU A 238 -2.77 -18.81 4.45
N PHE A 239 -1.59 -19.03 5.05
CA PHE A 239 -1.40 -19.04 6.50
C PHE A 239 -0.43 -17.95 6.91
N GLY A 240 -0.89 -17.01 7.73
CA GLY A 240 -0.07 -15.93 8.25
C GLY A 240 -0.07 -15.83 9.76
N ILE A 241 0.99 -15.26 10.30
CA ILE A 241 1.12 -15.02 11.74
C ILE A 241 1.60 -13.59 11.98
N SER A 242 1.01 -12.92 12.98
CA SER A 242 1.51 -11.63 13.48
C SER A 242 2.23 -11.81 14.83
N PRO A 243 3.52 -12.20 14.83
CA PRO A 243 4.28 -12.43 16.05
C PRO A 243 4.68 -11.12 16.72
N MET A 244 5.18 -11.20 17.96
CA MET A 244 5.86 -10.08 18.60
C MET A 244 6.98 -9.54 17.70
N GLY A 245 7.09 -8.21 17.61
CA GLY A 245 8.00 -7.53 16.67
C GLY A 245 9.49 -7.86 16.84
N ILE A 246 9.92 -8.26 18.05
CA ILE A 246 11.29 -8.66 18.34
C ILE A 246 11.32 -10.18 18.55
N TRP A 247 11.99 -10.91 17.65
CA TRP A 247 12.27 -12.34 17.85
C TRP A 247 13.24 -12.54 19.02
N LYS A 248 14.49 -12.08 18.87
CA LYS A 248 15.53 -11.97 19.90
C LYS A 248 16.30 -10.68 19.73
N ASN A 249 16.82 -10.13 20.82
CA ASN A 249 17.78 -9.04 20.78
C ASN A 249 19.18 -9.56 20.39
N SER A 250 20.00 -8.75 19.73
CA SER A 250 21.40 -9.11 19.37
C SER A 250 22.26 -9.45 20.61
N THR A 251 21.89 -8.95 21.78
CA THR A 251 22.55 -9.29 23.06
C THR A 251 22.20 -10.69 23.57
N SER A 252 21.08 -11.26 23.13
CA SER A 252 20.66 -12.63 23.48
C SER A 252 21.13 -13.65 22.43
N ASP A 253 21.17 -13.24 21.17
CA ASP A 253 21.60 -14.07 20.03
C ASP A 253 22.21 -13.15 18.95
N PRO A 254 23.42 -13.44 18.44
CA PRO A 254 24.03 -12.65 17.37
C PRO A 254 23.19 -12.56 16.09
N ALA A 255 22.25 -13.49 15.86
CA ALA A 255 21.29 -13.45 14.77
C ALA A 255 20.05 -12.58 15.07
N GLY A 256 19.93 -12.05 16.29
CA GLY A 256 18.84 -11.17 16.71
C GLY A 256 18.96 -9.75 16.18
N SER A 257 17.90 -8.96 16.38
CA SER A 257 17.88 -7.54 16.01
C SER A 257 18.66 -6.66 16.99
N GLU A 258 19.17 -5.52 16.52
CA GLU A 258 19.85 -4.51 17.36
C GLU A 258 18.85 -3.76 18.26
N THR A 259 18.19 -4.52 19.12
CA THR A 259 17.13 -4.04 20.01
C THR A 259 17.37 -4.46 21.46
N ARG A 260 16.51 -3.99 22.39
CA ARG A 260 16.55 -4.30 23.82
C ARG A 260 15.14 -4.42 24.41
N GLY A 261 14.17 -4.82 23.59
CA GLY A 261 12.77 -4.98 23.99
C GLY A 261 12.44 -6.41 24.43
N THR A 262 11.15 -6.65 24.64
CA THR A 262 10.64 -7.99 24.97
C THR A 262 10.76 -8.92 23.77
N GLU A 263 11.35 -10.08 23.98
CA GLU A 263 11.66 -11.06 22.96
C GLU A 263 10.56 -12.13 22.89
N GLY A 264 9.92 -12.28 21.72
CA GLY A 264 8.86 -13.27 21.52
C GLY A 264 9.33 -14.72 21.74
N TYR A 265 10.56 -15.01 21.38
CA TYR A 265 11.20 -16.31 21.59
C TYR A 265 11.19 -16.78 23.06
N TYR A 266 11.32 -15.84 23.99
CA TYR A 266 11.35 -16.13 25.42
C TYR A 266 10.04 -15.84 26.13
N SER A 267 9.32 -14.80 25.73
CA SER A 267 8.13 -14.34 26.42
C SER A 267 6.91 -15.25 26.18
N VAL A 268 6.73 -15.71 24.96
CA VAL A 268 5.59 -16.54 24.53
C VAL A 268 6.03 -17.85 23.88
N PHE A 269 7.33 -18.15 23.91
CA PHE A 269 7.96 -19.32 23.30
C PHE A 269 7.72 -19.42 21.78
N GLY A 270 7.57 -18.26 21.10
CA GLY A 270 7.32 -18.17 19.66
C GLY A 270 8.63 -18.05 18.88
N ASP A 271 8.98 -19.07 18.09
CA ASP A 271 10.18 -19.05 17.24
C ASP A 271 9.85 -18.64 15.80
N ALA A 272 9.38 -17.41 15.64
CA ALA A 272 8.89 -16.89 14.38
C ALA A 272 9.94 -16.88 13.25
N LYS A 273 11.22 -16.74 13.60
CA LYS A 273 12.31 -16.85 12.62
C LYS A 273 12.38 -18.27 12.03
N THR A 274 12.27 -19.31 12.87
CA THR A 274 12.24 -20.69 12.41
C THR A 274 11.03 -20.97 11.52
N TRP A 275 9.85 -20.41 11.81
CA TRP A 275 8.66 -20.61 10.97
C TRP A 275 8.86 -20.06 9.55
N VAL A 276 9.47 -18.88 9.43
CA VAL A 276 9.85 -18.27 8.15
C VAL A 276 10.91 -19.12 7.42
N GLU A 277 12.02 -19.48 8.10
CA GLU A 277 13.12 -20.24 7.50
C GLU A 277 12.72 -21.65 7.02
N LYS A 278 11.70 -22.23 7.65
CA LYS A 278 11.16 -23.55 7.29
C LYS A 278 9.99 -23.50 6.31
N GLY A 279 9.49 -22.31 5.98
CA GLY A 279 8.32 -22.13 5.14
C GLY A 279 7.07 -22.77 5.74
N TRP A 280 6.84 -22.58 7.05
CA TRP A 280 5.63 -23.02 7.75
C TRP A 280 4.55 -21.94 7.82
N VAL A 281 4.77 -20.83 7.15
CA VAL A 281 3.83 -19.75 6.93
C VAL A 281 3.99 -19.26 5.49
N ASP A 282 2.92 -18.69 4.91
CA ASP A 282 2.98 -18.03 3.62
C ASP A 282 3.36 -16.55 3.79
N TYR A 283 2.95 -15.93 4.89
CA TYR A 283 3.33 -14.57 5.22
C TYR A 283 3.54 -14.37 6.72
N ILE A 284 4.33 -13.34 7.06
CA ILE A 284 4.63 -12.94 8.44
C ILE A 284 4.36 -11.45 8.63
N VAL A 285 3.73 -11.07 9.77
CA VAL A 285 3.34 -9.70 10.08
C VAL A 285 3.86 -9.30 11.47
N PRO A 286 5.17 -9.06 11.64
CA PRO A 286 5.69 -8.66 12.94
C PRO A 286 5.03 -7.37 13.43
N GLN A 287 4.63 -7.35 14.71
CA GLN A 287 3.96 -6.23 15.37
C GLN A 287 4.99 -5.16 15.78
N LEU A 288 5.32 -4.23 14.86
CA LEU A 288 6.29 -3.18 15.10
C LEU A 288 5.60 -1.93 15.69
N TYR A 289 5.20 -2.02 16.94
CA TYR A 289 4.37 -1.01 17.63
C TYR A 289 5.18 0.06 18.39
N TRP A 290 6.43 0.31 18.01
CA TRP A 290 7.30 1.37 18.55
C TRP A 290 7.49 2.46 17.51
N GLU A 291 7.65 3.70 17.97
CA GLU A 291 7.94 4.85 17.13
C GLU A 291 9.32 4.76 16.46
N THR A 292 9.49 5.48 15.37
CA THR A 292 10.78 5.68 14.69
C THR A 292 11.77 6.34 15.65
N GLY A 293 13.01 5.87 15.69
CA GLY A 293 14.05 6.36 16.60
C GLY A 293 13.88 5.92 18.06
N ASN A 294 12.99 4.95 18.36
CA ASN A 294 12.88 4.39 19.72
C ASN A 294 14.20 3.76 20.16
N ALA A 295 14.72 4.17 21.32
CA ALA A 295 16.03 3.75 21.82
C ALA A 295 16.18 2.25 22.11
N TYR A 296 15.07 1.52 22.22
CA TYR A 296 15.03 0.09 22.56
C TYR A 296 14.56 -0.80 21.42
N ALA A 297 13.75 -0.25 20.52
CA ALA A 297 13.12 -1.01 19.45
C ALA A 297 12.79 -0.05 18.29
N ASP A 298 13.83 0.48 17.64
CA ASP A 298 13.67 1.37 16.51
C ASP A 298 12.96 0.69 15.35
N TYR A 299 12.01 1.39 14.74
CA TYR A 299 11.16 0.85 13.69
C TYR A 299 11.95 0.38 12.47
N GLU A 300 12.78 1.24 11.89
CA GLU A 300 13.54 0.93 10.68
C GLU A 300 14.53 -0.22 10.90
N THR A 301 15.16 -0.26 12.08
CA THR A 301 16.03 -1.36 12.50
C THR A 301 15.30 -2.71 12.45
N LEU A 302 14.05 -2.75 12.92
CA LEU A 302 13.25 -3.97 12.92
C LEU A 302 12.71 -4.33 11.53
N VAL A 303 12.28 -3.35 10.73
CA VAL A 303 11.86 -3.58 9.33
C VAL A 303 13.00 -4.21 8.54
N LYS A 304 14.19 -3.64 8.65
CA LYS A 304 15.40 -4.16 8.00
C LYS A 304 15.70 -5.59 8.45
N TRP A 305 15.65 -5.87 9.76
CA TRP A 305 15.94 -7.19 10.30
C TRP A 305 14.96 -8.24 9.76
N TRP A 306 13.66 -7.96 9.76
CA TRP A 306 12.64 -8.87 9.22
C TRP A 306 12.77 -9.05 7.70
N SER A 307 13.11 -7.98 6.97
CA SER A 307 13.40 -8.08 5.53
C SER A 307 14.59 -9.01 5.24
N ASP A 308 15.63 -8.96 6.07
CA ASP A 308 16.77 -9.88 5.95
C ASP A 308 16.37 -11.33 6.30
N VAL A 309 15.46 -11.56 7.26
CA VAL A 309 14.95 -12.89 7.67
C VAL A 309 14.14 -13.56 6.55
N VAL A 310 13.24 -12.84 5.89
CA VAL A 310 12.38 -13.42 4.84
C VAL A 310 13.11 -13.60 3.50
N LYS A 311 14.26 -13.00 3.35
CA LYS A 311 14.99 -12.97 2.07
C LYS A 311 15.31 -14.38 1.56
N GLY A 312 14.72 -14.72 0.41
CA GLY A 312 14.95 -16.00 -0.27
C GLY A 312 14.20 -17.20 0.32
N THR A 313 13.25 -16.98 1.24
CA THR A 313 12.44 -18.04 1.86
C THR A 313 11.14 -18.32 1.09
N GLY A 314 10.66 -17.35 0.30
CA GLY A 314 9.34 -17.41 -0.34
C GLY A 314 8.19 -16.99 0.58
N VAL A 315 8.49 -16.52 1.80
CA VAL A 315 7.50 -15.99 2.75
C VAL A 315 7.35 -14.48 2.56
N ASP A 316 6.13 -14.00 2.43
CA ASP A 316 5.84 -12.58 2.29
C ASP A 316 5.98 -11.85 3.64
N LEU A 317 6.57 -10.66 3.60
CA LEU A 317 6.70 -9.78 4.76
C LEU A 317 5.70 -8.63 4.67
N TYR A 318 4.84 -8.53 5.66
CA TYR A 318 4.01 -7.37 5.93
C TYR A 318 4.35 -6.80 7.30
N ILE A 319 4.05 -5.52 7.55
CA ILE A 319 4.37 -4.90 8.84
C ILE A 319 3.09 -4.51 9.58
N GLY A 320 3.01 -4.91 10.85
CA GLY A 320 1.95 -4.51 11.77
C GLY A 320 2.21 -3.15 12.42
N HIS A 321 1.24 -2.23 12.32
CA HIS A 321 1.31 -0.88 12.88
C HIS A 321 0.32 -0.72 14.03
N GLY A 322 0.82 -0.44 15.25
CA GLY A 322 0.00 -0.20 16.43
C GLY A 322 -0.53 1.24 16.49
N ILE A 323 -1.43 1.59 15.58
CA ILE A 323 -1.97 2.96 15.42
C ILE A 323 -2.85 3.44 16.58
N TYR A 324 -3.11 2.57 17.56
CA TYR A 324 -3.70 2.99 18.85
C TYR A 324 -2.74 3.83 19.71
N LYS A 325 -1.45 3.90 19.34
CA LYS A 325 -0.43 4.75 19.95
C LYS A 325 -0.28 6.04 19.15
N ASP A 326 -0.38 7.18 19.82
CA ASP A 326 -0.38 8.50 19.19
C ASP A 326 0.86 8.76 18.33
N LEU A 327 2.06 8.38 18.81
CA LEU A 327 3.31 8.57 18.04
C LEU A 327 3.32 7.72 16.77
N VAL A 328 2.93 6.44 16.85
CA VAL A 328 2.87 5.54 15.70
C VAL A 328 1.85 6.02 14.67
N ALA A 329 0.68 6.50 15.13
CA ALA A 329 -0.36 7.03 14.24
C ALA A 329 0.08 8.31 13.54
N ALA A 330 0.82 9.19 14.24
CA ALA A 330 1.27 10.47 13.70
C ALA A 330 2.35 10.34 12.62
N GLU A 331 3.18 9.29 12.66
CA GLU A 331 4.29 9.04 11.72
C GLU A 331 3.96 7.98 10.65
N ILE A 332 2.66 7.68 10.44
CA ILE A 332 2.27 6.54 9.62
C ILE A 332 2.81 6.60 8.18
N VAL A 333 2.79 7.76 7.54
CA VAL A 333 3.30 7.93 6.17
C VAL A 333 4.80 7.63 6.10
N GLU A 334 5.59 8.20 7.02
CA GLU A 334 7.04 7.94 7.10
C GLU A 334 7.34 6.43 7.26
N ARG A 335 6.50 5.72 8.01
CA ARG A 335 6.63 4.26 8.19
C ARG A 335 6.29 3.48 6.92
N LEU A 336 5.27 3.90 6.16
CA LEU A 336 4.93 3.31 4.87
C LEU A 336 6.07 3.52 3.85
N GLU A 337 6.66 4.72 3.82
CA GLU A 337 7.82 5.03 2.98
C GLU A 337 9.06 4.19 3.35
N VAL A 338 9.31 3.96 4.65
CA VAL A 338 10.37 3.05 5.11
C VAL A 338 10.13 1.63 4.60
N ASN A 339 8.89 1.13 4.65
CA ASN A 339 8.55 -0.21 4.16
C ASN A 339 8.91 -0.40 2.68
N GLU A 340 8.71 0.61 1.85
CA GLU A 340 9.06 0.56 0.42
C GLU A 340 10.57 0.33 0.19
N ASN A 341 11.42 0.91 1.05
CA ASN A 341 12.88 0.79 0.95
C ASN A 341 13.39 -0.63 1.27
N TYR A 342 12.60 -1.45 1.96
CA TYR A 342 13.00 -2.78 2.44
C TYR A 342 12.21 -3.95 1.80
N ASN A 343 11.55 -3.70 0.69
CA ASN A 343 10.78 -4.73 -0.03
C ASN A 343 9.69 -5.40 0.82
N VAL A 344 9.05 -4.63 1.71
CA VAL A 344 7.87 -5.06 2.46
C VAL A 344 6.67 -5.11 1.53
N GLY A 345 5.89 -6.19 1.55
CA GLY A 345 4.74 -6.43 0.67
C GLY A 345 3.47 -5.70 1.06
N GLY A 346 3.45 -4.99 2.20
CA GLY A 346 2.27 -4.24 2.64
C GLY A 346 2.21 -3.99 4.15
N SER A 347 1.07 -3.50 4.59
CA SER A 347 0.86 -3.01 5.96
C SER A 347 -0.44 -3.49 6.56
N PHE A 348 -0.42 -3.79 7.86
CA PHE A 348 -1.56 -4.17 8.69
C PHE A 348 -1.76 -3.15 9.80
N PHE A 349 -2.94 -2.58 9.93
CA PHE A 349 -3.25 -1.53 10.90
C PHE A 349 -4.03 -2.09 12.09
N PHE A 350 -3.48 -1.97 13.31
CA PHE A 350 -4.17 -2.37 14.53
C PHE A 350 -4.64 -1.15 15.32
N SER A 351 -5.96 -0.89 15.33
CA SER A 351 -7.06 -1.64 14.79
C SER A 351 -8.02 -0.72 14.00
N LEU A 352 -9.07 -1.33 13.40
CA LEU A 352 -10.07 -0.60 12.60
C LEU A 352 -10.69 0.57 13.37
N ARG A 353 -11.05 0.40 14.64
CA ARG A 353 -11.61 1.47 15.47
C ARG A 353 -10.68 2.68 15.57
N ASP A 354 -9.37 2.45 15.81
CA ASP A 354 -8.42 3.55 15.94
C ASP A 354 -8.16 4.24 14.60
N LEU A 355 -8.20 3.47 13.50
CA LEU A 355 -8.12 4.02 12.14
C LEU A 355 -9.35 4.88 11.83
N LEU A 356 -10.57 4.36 12.04
CA LEU A 356 -11.82 5.08 11.75
C LEU A 356 -12.03 6.30 12.66
N ASN A 357 -11.46 6.31 13.85
CA ASN A 357 -11.42 7.49 14.73
C ASN A 357 -10.41 8.55 14.26
N ASN A 358 -9.70 8.29 13.16
CA ASN A 358 -8.70 9.19 12.57
C ASN A 358 -7.68 9.70 13.60
N ARG A 359 -7.19 8.79 14.45
CA ARG A 359 -6.22 9.11 15.51
C ARG A 359 -5.02 9.83 14.91
N GLN A 360 -4.68 11.03 15.42
CA GLN A 360 -3.58 11.89 14.92
C GLN A 360 -3.63 12.17 13.40
N GLY A 361 -4.79 12.08 12.76
CA GLY A 361 -4.92 12.24 11.32
C GLY A 361 -4.49 11.01 10.50
N CYS A 362 -4.30 9.85 11.15
CA CYS A 362 -3.78 8.63 10.53
C CYS A 362 -4.65 8.15 9.35
N ALA A 363 -5.98 8.18 9.47
CA ALA A 363 -6.86 7.72 8.38
C ALA A 363 -6.74 8.61 7.13
N ASP A 364 -6.74 9.93 7.32
CA ASP A 364 -6.57 10.87 6.20
C ASP A 364 -5.20 10.68 5.52
N ALA A 365 -4.16 10.44 6.32
CA ALA A 365 -2.80 10.23 5.84
C ALA A 365 -2.67 8.90 5.06
N VAL A 366 -3.21 7.80 5.58
CA VAL A 366 -3.24 6.49 4.90
C VAL A 366 -4.01 6.57 3.59
N LYS A 367 -5.19 7.23 3.60
CA LYS A 367 -5.98 7.43 2.39
C LYS A 367 -5.21 8.20 1.33
N ALA A 368 -4.61 9.33 1.68
CA ALA A 368 -3.85 10.15 0.75
C ALA A 368 -2.65 9.38 0.16
N TYR A 369 -1.95 8.62 0.99
CA TYR A 369 -0.82 7.81 0.58
C TYR A 369 -1.22 6.74 -0.46
N TYR A 370 -2.30 6.00 -0.21
CA TYR A 370 -2.76 4.97 -1.14
C TYR A 370 -3.43 5.54 -2.39
N GLU A 371 -4.15 6.67 -2.29
CA GLU A 371 -4.67 7.38 -3.47
C GLU A 371 -3.53 7.87 -4.40
N GLU A 372 -2.40 8.30 -3.84
CA GLU A 372 -1.21 8.66 -4.61
C GLU A 372 -0.56 7.42 -5.24
N ALA A 373 -0.41 6.33 -4.50
CA ALA A 373 0.14 5.06 -4.98
C ALA A 373 -0.73 4.42 -6.09
N ASP A 374 -2.07 4.47 -5.96
CA ASP A 374 -3.01 3.95 -6.94
C ASP A 374 -3.19 4.86 -8.17
N THR A 375 -2.74 6.11 -8.06
CA THR A 375 -2.66 6.99 -9.22
C THR A 375 -1.60 6.39 -10.14
N PRO A 376 -1.96 5.90 -11.35
CA PRO A 376 -0.98 5.32 -12.25
C PRO A 376 0.21 6.28 -12.32
N PRO A 377 1.45 5.81 -12.15
CA PRO A 377 2.60 6.66 -12.37
C PRO A 377 2.33 7.35 -13.69
N VAL A 378 2.37 8.70 -13.70
CA VAL A 378 2.29 9.43 -14.96
C VAL A 378 3.34 8.74 -15.80
N VAL A 379 2.92 7.86 -16.72
CA VAL A 379 3.82 7.18 -17.63
C VAL A 379 4.46 8.32 -18.39
N VAL A 380 5.60 8.77 -17.87
CA VAL A 380 6.51 9.56 -18.67
C VAL A 380 6.87 8.58 -19.76
N PRO A 381 6.32 8.72 -20.98
CA PRO A 381 6.68 7.79 -22.05
C PRO A 381 8.19 7.76 -22.06
N GLU A 382 8.73 6.56 -22.05
CA GLU A 382 10.17 6.34 -22.21
C GLU A 382 10.66 7.35 -23.24
N PRO A 383 11.70 8.17 -22.96
CA PRO A 383 12.05 9.25 -23.86
C PRO A 383 12.23 8.63 -25.22
N GLU A 384 11.33 8.94 -26.18
CA GLU A 384 11.53 8.54 -27.56
C GLU A 384 12.98 8.88 -27.91
N PRO A 385 13.70 7.98 -28.58
CA PRO A 385 15.12 8.19 -28.88
C PRO A 385 15.29 9.61 -29.40
N GLU A 386 16.12 10.40 -28.72
CA GLU A 386 16.28 11.82 -29.02
C GLU A 386 16.71 11.94 -30.48
N ILE A 387 15.75 12.31 -31.34
CA ILE A 387 16.10 12.72 -32.70
C ILE A 387 16.95 13.98 -32.50
N PRO A 388 18.20 13.99 -32.94
CA PRO A 388 19.06 15.15 -32.75
C PRO A 388 18.35 16.39 -33.32
N VAL A 389 18.08 17.39 -32.49
CA VAL A 389 17.50 18.63 -32.96
C VAL A 389 18.55 19.27 -33.88
N VAL A 390 18.28 19.28 -35.16
CA VAL A 390 19.11 20.00 -36.11
C VAL A 390 18.97 21.48 -35.81
N VAL A 391 20.02 22.08 -35.28
CA VAL A 391 20.02 23.50 -34.95
C VAL A 391 20.20 24.31 -36.22
N GLU A 392 19.09 24.84 -36.71
CA GLU A 392 19.06 25.68 -37.89
C GLU A 392 18.91 27.16 -37.49
N LYS A 393 19.50 28.01 -38.32
CA LYS A 393 19.31 29.47 -38.25
C LYS A 393 18.38 29.92 -39.33
N LYS A 394 17.35 30.67 -39.02
CA LYS A 394 16.36 31.22 -39.93
C LYS A 394 16.16 32.72 -39.75
N TRP A 395 15.76 33.41 -40.80
CA TRP A 395 15.31 34.79 -40.66
C TRP A 395 13.97 34.86 -39.96
N ALA A 396 13.90 35.68 -38.93
CA ALA A 396 12.68 36.00 -38.18
C ALA A 396 12.29 37.43 -38.50
N TYR A 397 11.23 37.59 -39.23
CA TYR A 397 10.68 38.91 -39.60
C TYR A 397 9.77 39.42 -38.51
N ALA A 398 9.97 40.65 -38.03
CA ALA A 398 9.07 41.31 -37.10
C ALA A 398 7.65 41.28 -37.66
N ALA A 399 6.70 40.59 -37.02
CA ALA A 399 5.40 40.36 -37.58
C ALA A 399 4.55 41.66 -37.61
N ARG A 400 3.84 41.86 -38.68
CA ARG A 400 2.96 43.04 -38.92
C ARG A 400 1.49 42.75 -38.61
N ALA A 401 1.15 41.50 -38.30
CA ALA A 401 -0.21 41.10 -38.01
C ALA A 401 -0.70 41.73 -36.70
N LYS A 402 -1.92 42.25 -36.73
CA LYS A 402 -2.62 42.65 -35.50
C LYS A 402 -3.09 41.41 -34.78
N VAL A 403 -3.12 41.47 -33.44
CA VAL A 403 -3.61 40.34 -32.64
C VAL A 403 -4.77 40.79 -31.77
N THR A 404 -5.83 39.99 -31.71
CA THR A 404 -6.93 40.19 -30.79
C THR A 404 -7.11 38.98 -29.90
N VAL A 405 -7.52 39.19 -28.66
CA VAL A 405 -7.92 38.12 -27.71
C VAL A 405 -9.40 38.36 -27.39
N ASN A 406 -10.24 37.41 -27.76
CA ASN A 406 -11.70 37.53 -27.66
C ASN A 406 -12.22 38.89 -28.23
N GLY A 407 -11.73 39.23 -29.41
CA GLY A 407 -12.09 40.43 -30.12
C GLY A 407 -11.43 41.74 -29.61
N LYS A 408 -10.69 41.74 -28.52
CA LYS A 408 -9.99 42.92 -27.97
C LYS A 408 -8.55 42.96 -28.47
N PRO A 409 -8.06 44.11 -28.99
CA PRO A 409 -6.68 44.26 -29.42
C PRO A 409 -5.69 44.02 -28.27
N VAL A 410 -4.65 43.25 -28.54
CA VAL A 410 -3.55 43.00 -27.59
C VAL A 410 -2.23 43.09 -28.34
N GLU A 411 -1.27 43.80 -27.76
CA GLU A 411 0.06 43.94 -28.35
C GLU A 411 0.95 42.76 -27.92
N PHE A 412 1.57 42.11 -28.91
CA PHE A 412 2.54 41.03 -28.71
C PHE A 412 3.82 41.34 -29.49
N GLN A 413 4.94 40.94 -28.94
CA GLN A 413 6.17 40.83 -29.72
C GLN A 413 6.19 39.48 -30.43
N THR A 414 5.95 39.49 -31.74
CA THR A 414 5.81 38.28 -32.57
C THR A 414 6.73 38.33 -33.78
N TYR A 415 7.12 37.15 -34.24
CA TYR A 415 7.94 36.98 -35.42
C TYR A 415 7.26 36.05 -36.42
N THR A 416 7.46 36.33 -37.70
CA THR A 416 7.11 35.41 -38.78
C THR A 416 8.34 34.66 -39.23
N ILE A 417 8.30 33.33 -39.23
CA ILE A 417 9.36 32.41 -39.67
C ILE A 417 8.67 31.37 -40.55
N ASP A 418 9.12 31.20 -41.79
CA ASP A 418 8.54 30.26 -42.75
C ASP A 418 7.00 30.34 -42.84
N ASP A 419 6.47 31.55 -42.99
CA ASP A 419 5.03 31.88 -43.09
C ASP A 419 4.19 31.59 -41.86
N TYR A 420 4.79 31.24 -40.69
CA TYR A 420 4.09 31.05 -39.43
C TYR A 420 4.44 32.12 -38.43
N THR A 421 3.47 32.50 -37.59
CA THR A 421 3.67 33.50 -36.53
C THR A 421 4.00 32.78 -35.20
N TYR A 422 5.08 33.24 -34.57
CA TYR A 422 5.64 32.70 -33.34
C TYR A 422 5.46 33.73 -32.20
N PHE A 423 5.10 33.20 -31.02
CA PHE A 423 4.79 33.99 -29.82
C PHE A 423 5.62 33.48 -28.65
N LYS A 424 5.92 34.38 -27.70
CA LYS A 424 6.42 33.95 -26.39
C LYS A 424 5.28 33.28 -25.59
N LEU A 425 5.54 32.12 -25.01
CA LEU A 425 4.52 31.37 -24.30
C LEU A 425 3.94 32.13 -23.13
N ARG A 426 4.77 32.85 -22.35
CA ARG A 426 4.36 33.66 -21.23
C ARG A 426 3.45 34.85 -21.62
N ASP A 427 3.63 35.40 -22.81
CA ASP A 427 2.81 36.53 -23.28
C ASP A 427 1.39 36.05 -23.62
N ILE A 428 1.27 34.84 -24.23
CA ILE A 428 -0.03 34.18 -24.43
C ILE A 428 -0.67 33.87 -23.08
N ALA A 429 0.07 33.25 -22.12
CA ALA A 429 -0.45 32.92 -20.80
C ALA A 429 -1.01 34.15 -20.07
N SER A 430 -0.27 35.28 -20.11
CA SER A 430 -0.72 36.54 -19.53
C SER A 430 -1.98 37.09 -20.20
N ALA A 431 -2.05 37.06 -21.54
CA ALA A 431 -3.15 37.65 -22.30
C ALA A 431 -4.49 36.90 -22.16
N ILE A 432 -4.45 35.58 -21.90
CA ILE A 432 -5.65 34.77 -21.72
C ILE A 432 -5.90 34.37 -20.25
N ASN A 433 -5.16 34.96 -19.31
CA ASN A 433 -5.35 34.70 -17.87
C ASN A 433 -6.77 35.11 -17.43
N GLY A 434 -7.39 34.35 -16.54
CA GLY A 434 -8.77 34.53 -16.11
C GLY A 434 -9.81 33.94 -17.07
N THR A 435 -9.40 33.30 -18.18
CA THR A 435 -10.32 32.61 -19.10
C THR A 435 -10.34 31.09 -18.83
N ASN A 436 -11.30 30.37 -19.44
CA ASN A 436 -11.38 28.91 -19.35
C ASN A 436 -10.21 28.16 -20.07
N LYS A 437 -9.40 28.87 -20.85
CA LYS A 437 -8.21 28.35 -21.54
C LYS A 437 -6.90 28.89 -20.94
N GLN A 438 -6.97 29.52 -19.77
CA GLN A 438 -5.77 29.99 -19.06
C GLN A 438 -4.78 28.83 -18.79
N PHE A 439 -3.51 29.18 -18.69
CA PHE A 439 -2.46 28.23 -18.28
C PHE A 439 -1.32 28.97 -17.58
N MET A 440 -0.62 28.26 -16.70
CA MET A 440 0.65 28.71 -16.13
C MET A 440 1.81 28.19 -16.98
N THR A 441 2.88 28.97 -17.06
CA THR A 441 4.14 28.52 -17.67
C THR A 441 5.32 28.98 -16.84
N PHE A 442 6.32 28.13 -16.71
CA PHE A 442 7.56 28.39 -15.98
C PHE A 442 8.74 27.63 -16.60
N TRP A 443 9.93 28.06 -16.27
CA TRP A 443 11.17 27.39 -16.62
C TRP A 443 11.63 26.51 -15.47
N ASP A 444 11.93 25.26 -15.72
CA ASP A 444 12.56 24.35 -14.79
C ASP A 444 14.06 24.25 -15.10
N GLU A 445 14.86 24.79 -14.18
CA GLU A 445 16.32 24.87 -14.34
C GLU A 445 17.00 23.51 -14.19
N SER A 446 16.42 22.60 -13.39
CA SER A 446 16.97 21.27 -13.15
C SER A 446 16.89 20.36 -14.39
N THR A 447 15.80 20.47 -15.14
CA THR A 447 15.54 19.66 -16.33
C THR A 447 15.78 20.40 -17.64
N GLN A 448 16.14 21.71 -17.59
CA GLN A 448 16.31 22.60 -18.73
C GLN A 448 15.09 22.57 -19.66
N SER A 449 13.90 22.70 -19.06
CA SER A 449 12.63 22.57 -19.75
C SER A 449 11.63 23.69 -19.44
N ILE A 450 10.67 23.89 -20.36
CA ILE A 450 9.56 24.80 -20.18
C ILE A 450 8.31 23.97 -19.88
N HIS A 451 7.59 24.35 -18.83
CA HIS A 451 6.35 23.71 -18.42
C HIS A 451 5.14 24.57 -18.74
N LEU A 452 4.07 23.95 -19.21
CA LEU A 452 2.75 24.52 -19.42
C LEU A 452 1.74 23.69 -18.62
N VAL A 453 1.05 24.33 -17.66
CA VAL A 453 0.02 23.69 -16.82
C VAL A 453 -1.34 24.27 -17.18
N ARG A 454 -2.18 23.48 -17.81
CA ARG A 454 -3.51 23.92 -18.28
C ARG A 454 -4.43 24.25 -17.10
N ARG A 455 -5.31 25.24 -17.32
CA ARG A 455 -6.30 25.75 -16.35
C ARG A 455 -5.72 26.41 -15.10
N ALA A 456 -4.41 26.38 -14.90
CA ALA A 456 -3.75 27.07 -13.80
C ALA A 456 -3.62 28.58 -14.11
N PRO A 457 -3.85 29.49 -13.13
CA PRO A 457 -3.72 30.93 -13.34
C PRO A 457 -2.25 31.31 -13.53
N TYR A 458 -1.98 32.20 -14.48
CA TYR A 458 -0.64 32.76 -14.68
C TYR A 458 -0.35 33.82 -13.62
N THR A 459 0.63 33.60 -12.77
CA THR A 459 0.95 34.46 -11.62
C THR A 459 2.25 35.26 -11.77
N SER A 460 3.05 34.99 -12.81
CA SER A 460 4.28 35.73 -13.06
C SER A 460 3.98 37.10 -13.72
N ALA A 461 4.92 38.05 -13.57
CA ALA A 461 4.78 39.36 -14.18
C ALA A 461 4.65 39.24 -15.70
N ALA A 462 3.69 39.96 -16.26
CA ALA A 462 3.55 40.12 -17.70
C ALA A 462 4.84 40.67 -18.30
N SER A 463 5.15 40.29 -19.54
CA SER A 463 6.20 40.98 -20.29
C SER A 463 5.90 42.47 -20.32
N GLY A 464 6.90 43.31 -20.04
CA GLY A 464 6.74 44.75 -20.09
C GLY A 464 6.24 45.23 -21.48
N ALA A 465 5.89 46.49 -21.60
CA ALA A 465 5.39 47.09 -22.84
C ALA A 465 6.24 46.64 -24.06
N VAL A 466 5.56 46.26 -25.13
CA VAL A 466 6.21 45.83 -26.37
C VAL A 466 6.99 47.01 -26.96
N GLY A 467 8.31 46.98 -26.82
CA GLY A 467 9.21 47.96 -27.42
C GLY A 467 9.31 47.77 -28.96
N ARG A 468 9.96 48.69 -29.63
CA ARG A 468 10.29 48.51 -31.06
C ARG A 468 11.23 47.32 -31.21
N TYR A 469 10.89 46.38 -32.10
CA TYR A 469 11.70 45.20 -32.46
C TYR A 469 11.82 45.12 -33.98
N SER A 470 12.85 44.49 -34.47
CA SER A 470 13.21 44.41 -35.89
C SER A 470 13.48 42.98 -36.31
N ASP A 471 13.58 42.78 -37.59
CA ASP A 471 13.99 41.53 -38.19
C ASP A 471 15.34 41.07 -37.61
N THR A 472 15.46 39.78 -37.36
CA THR A 472 16.63 39.21 -36.71
C THR A 472 16.82 37.74 -37.13
N ILE A 473 17.83 37.08 -36.56
CA ILE A 473 18.06 35.66 -36.78
C ILE A 473 17.44 34.87 -35.59
N ALA A 474 16.63 33.90 -35.90
CA ALA A 474 16.13 32.88 -34.96
C ALA A 474 16.97 31.61 -35.07
N THR A 475 17.21 30.96 -33.93
CA THR A 475 17.90 29.67 -33.88
C THR A 475 16.90 28.62 -33.36
N THR A 476 16.86 27.43 -33.96
CA THR A 476 16.00 26.34 -33.44
C THR A 476 16.20 26.15 -31.94
N SER A 477 15.13 26.16 -31.17
CA SER A 477 15.23 25.99 -29.71
C SER A 477 15.43 24.52 -29.36
N THR A 478 16.36 24.29 -28.41
CA THR A 478 16.60 22.96 -27.84
C THR A 478 15.83 22.75 -26.53
N ALA A 479 15.11 23.77 -26.04
CA ALA A 479 14.30 23.68 -24.82
C ALA A 479 13.16 22.67 -25.00
N LYS A 480 13.06 21.74 -24.05
CA LYS A 480 11.95 20.76 -24.01
C LYS A 480 10.68 21.45 -23.51
N LEU A 481 9.53 21.14 -24.11
CA LEU A 481 8.22 21.63 -23.64
C LEU A 481 7.43 20.49 -23.05
N TYR A 482 6.93 20.66 -21.82
CA TYR A 482 5.99 19.77 -21.16
C TYR A 482 4.63 20.47 -21.01
N CYS A 483 3.55 19.77 -21.34
CA CYS A 483 2.18 20.20 -21.11
C CYS A 483 1.53 19.21 -20.15
N ASP A 484 1.14 19.66 -18.94
CA ASP A 484 0.63 18.81 -17.86
C ASP A 484 1.54 17.58 -17.65
N ASN A 485 2.82 17.82 -17.44
CA ASN A 485 3.91 16.86 -17.26
C ASN A 485 4.19 15.91 -18.45
N GLN A 486 3.48 16.05 -19.56
CA GLN A 486 3.75 15.28 -20.77
C GLN A 486 4.63 16.06 -21.74
N ARG A 487 5.74 15.49 -22.18
CA ARG A 487 6.60 16.08 -23.22
C ARG A 487 5.81 16.26 -24.51
N LYS A 488 5.92 17.45 -25.10
CA LYS A 488 5.26 17.79 -26.39
C LYS A 488 6.31 18.24 -27.40
N GLN A 489 6.18 17.71 -28.62
CA GLN A 489 7.04 18.10 -29.72
C GLN A 489 6.35 19.25 -30.46
N VAL A 490 6.94 20.44 -30.37
CA VAL A 490 6.42 21.67 -30.97
C VAL A 490 7.56 22.46 -31.62
N SER A 491 7.25 23.18 -32.70
CA SER A 491 8.23 24.04 -33.35
C SER A 491 8.51 25.27 -32.50
N ALA A 492 9.77 25.45 -32.10
CA ALA A 492 10.20 26.59 -31.29
C ALA A 492 11.53 27.17 -31.75
N TYR A 493 11.67 28.46 -31.61
CA TYR A 493 12.91 29.18 -31.91
C TYR A 493 13.34 30.05 -30.75
N THR A 494 14.64 30.15 -30.52
CA THR A 494 15.25 31.11 -29.60
C THR A 494 15.61 32.38 -30.35
N ILE A 495 15.11 33.53 -29.87
CA ILE A 495 15.36 34.85 -30.41
C ILE A 495 15.68 35.78 -29.23
N ASN A 496 16.88 36.36 -29.16
CA ASN A 496 17.31 37.28 -28.11
C ASN A 496 17.02 36.68 -26.69
N ASP A 497 17.48 35.46 -26.45
CA ASP A 497 17.34 34.73 -25.18
C ASP A 497 15.90 34.36 -24.77
N TYR A 498 14.91 34.51 -25.66
CA TYR A 498 13.54 34.11 -25.42
C TYR A 498 13.12 33.01 -26.38
N THR A 499 12.36 32.03 -25.87
CA THR A 499 11.78 30.98 -26.69
C THR A 499 10.41 31.41 -27.23
N TYR A 500 10.27 31.28 -28.54
CA TYR A 500 9.04 31.58 -29.28
C TYR A 500 8.49 30.29 -29.87
N TYR A 501 7.20 30.11 -29.70
CA TYR A 501 6.45 28.95 -30.15
C TYR A 501 5.50 29.32 -31.28
N LYS A 502 5.32 28.40 -32.23
CA LYS A 502 4.30 28.53 -33.26
C LYS A 502 2.92 28.59 -32.61
N LEU A 503 2.16 29.64 -32.85
CA LEU A 503 0.88 29.86 -32.18
C LEU A 503 -0.11 28.71 -32.34
N ARG A 504 -0.19 28.12 -33.53
CA ARG A 504 -1.08 26.97 -33.81
C ARG A 504 -0.75 25.75 -32.96
N ASP A 505 0.52 25.48 -32.71
CA ASP A 505 0.93 24.33 -31.90
C ASP A 505 0.49 24.52 -30.44
N ILE A 506 0.66 25.72 -29.88
CA ILE A 506 0.20 26.05 -28.53
C ILE A 506 -1.33 26.04 -28.44
N ALA A 507 -2.01 26.61 -29.44
CA ALA A 507 -3.47 26.60 -29.47
C ALA A 507 -4.06 25.20 -29.49
N LYS A 508 -3.43 24.27 -30.22
CA LYS A 508 -3.80 22.86 -30.23
C LYS A 508 -3.60 22.19 -28.86
N LEU A 509 -2.50 22.50 -28.16
CA LEU A 509 -2.22 21.92 -26.84
C LEU A 509 -3.25 22.30 -25.78
N ILE A 510 -3.77 23.54 -25.82
CA ILE A 510 -4.73 24.05 -24.85
C ILE A 510 -6.18 24.09 -25.38
N ASP A 511 -6.41 23.50 -26.57
CA ASP A 511 -7.72 23.48 -27.26
C ASP A 511 -8.33 24.87 -27.39
N MET A 512 -7.58 25.82 -27.98
CA MET A 512 -7.98 27.24 -28.11
C MET A 512 -8.20 27.61 -29.56
N GLY A 513 -9.30 28.28 -29.86
CA GLY A 513 -9.63 28.73 -31.22
C GLY A 513 -8.66 29.80 -31.74
N ILE A 514 -8.23 29.65 -33.00
CA ILE A 514 -7.45 30.66 -33.71
C ILE A 514 -8.15 31.00 -35.00
N THR A 515 -8.27 32.28 -35.29
CA THR A 515 -8.86 32.80 -36.52
C THR A 515 -7.85 33.68 -37.28
N TRP A 516 -7.99 33.77 -38.58
CA TRP A 516 -7.23 34.68 -39.43
C TRP A 516 -8.19 35.52 -40.29
N ASN A 517 -8.02 36.82 -40.23
CA ASN A 517 -8.75 37.75 -41.10
C ASN A 517 -7.78 38.39 -42.10
N GLU A 518 -7.85 37.96 -43.34
CA GLU A 518 -6.95 38.40 -44.40
C GLU A 518 -7.13 39.88 -44.76
N SER A 519 -8.37 40.38 -44.74
CA SER A 519 -8.65 41.76 -45.12
C SER A 519 -8.10 42.78 -44.13
N THR A 520 -7.99 42.42 -42.85
CA THR A 520 -7.49 43.29 -41.79
C THR A 520 -6.09 42.89 -41.28
N PHE A 521 -5.52 41.83 -41.83
CA PHE A 521 -4.27 41.21 -41.34
C PHE A 521 -4.30 40.98 -39.82
N THR A 522 -5.40 40.34 -39.33
CA THR A 522 -5.62 40.17 -37.90
C THR A 522 -5.66 38.67 -37.52
N ILE A 523 -4.89 38.30 -36.51
CA ILE A 523 -4.94 37.00 -35.82
C ILE A 523 -5.91 37.13 -34.65
N GLY A 524 -6.97 36.34 -34.59
CA GLY A 524 -7.87 36.25 -33.45
C GLY A 524 -7.51 35.04 -32.59
N ILE A 525 -7.35 35.24 -31.28
CA ILE A 525 -7.24 34.24 -30.22
C ILE A 525 -8.58 34.17 -29.50
N GLU A 526 -9.29 33.04 -29.63
CA GLU A 526 -10.67 32.87 -29.18
C GLU A 526 -10.77 31.82 -28.09
N THR A 527 -10.72 32.22 -26.81
CA THR A 527 -10.72 31.30 -25.68
C THR A 527 -12.07 30.60 -25.46
N GLY A 528 -13.15 31.13 -26.00
CA GLY A 528 -14.48 30.52 -26.00
C GLY A 528 -14.68 29.43 -27.05
N GLN A 529 -13.71 29.21 -27.95
CA GLN A 529 -13.77 28.23 -29.04
C GLN A 529 -12.69 27.15 -28.90
N SER A 530 -13.02 25.94 -29.36
CA SER A 530 -12.04 24.86 -29.50
C SER A 530 -11.16 25.09 -30.74
N TYR A 531 -9.96 24.49 -30.71
CA TYR A 531 -9.07 24.47 -31.86
C TYR A 531 -9.72 23.72 -33.03
N LYS A 532 -9.69 24.30 -34.24
CA LYS A 532 -10.22 23.68 -35.46
C LYS A 532 -9.12 23.47 -36.50
#